data_2dc8044bdad2fb4f557dd5e7d1fd2336
#
_entry.id   2dc8044bdad2fb4f557dd5e7d1fd2336
#
_cell.length_a   1.000
_cell.length_b   1.000
_cell.length_c   1.000
_cell.angle_alpha   90.00
_cell.angle_beta   90.00
_cell.angle_gamma   90.00
#
_symmetry.space_group_name_H-M   'P 1'
#
loop_
_entity.id
_entity.type
_entity.pdbx_description
1 polymer ?
#
loop_
_entity_poly.entity_id
_entity_poly.type
_entity_poly.pdbx_seq_one_letter_code
_entity_poly.pdbx_strand_id
1 'polypeptide(L)'
;GLSKGQAGNSEVGHMTIGAGRLLKQSEMLVNDFLKEPDMENANVIKLLENKDKDIHIMGLCSDGNIHAGVDDFLSMYKFLIDNGFTKIHFHLITDGRDTGVHDAMKYINMIKDIIIEYGVGDVVSICGRYYAMDRDENWDRTKAYYDLVVGGKGLSSINIEKSINSSYEKGITDEFIKPIICSKNTIKNGDIIMWMNYRADRAKQILSSIVNWSTFDGFSTENMKDTLVFSFLPVDKKIKTYNLIEPVVVKNSLGLYLSE
;
A
#
# COMPACT_ATOMS: atom_id res chain seq x y z
N GLY A 1 18.05 -2.45 21.65
CA GLY A 1 16.79 -3.04 22.06
C GLY A 1 15.65 -2.69 21.15
N LEU A 2 14.64 -3.50 21.17
CA LEU A 2 13.36 -3.25 20.50
C LEU A 2 12.34 -2.79 21.53
N SER A 3 11.33 -2.02 21.13
CA SER A 3 10.21 -1.70 21.99
C SER A 3 9.41 -2.99 22.30
N LYS A 4 8.74 -3.04 23.45
CA LYS A 4 8.00 -4.22 23.89
C LYS A 4 6.91 -4.56 22.85
N GLY A 5 6.89 -5.81 22.40
CA GLY A 5 5.89 -6.31 21.42
C GLY A 5 6.29 -6.16 19.95
N GLN A 6 7.51 -5.69 19.64
CA GLN A 6 7.96 -5.52 18.26
C GLN A 6 8.85 -6.68 17.77
N ALA A 7 8.59 -7.13 16.56
CA ALA A 7 9.48 -8.03 15.84
C ALA A 7 10.71 -7.28 15.31
N GLY A 8 11.92 -7.84 15.53
CA GLY A 8 13.14 -7.28 14.97
C GLY A 8 13.24 -7.54 13.46
N ASN A 9 13.72 -6.54 12.73
CA ASN A 9 14.11 -6.71 11.33
C ASN A 9 15.45 -6.00 11.06
N SER A 10 16.05 -6.29 9.90
CA SER A 10 17.37 -5.78 9.53
C SER A 10 17.41 -4.25 9.47
N GLU A 11 16.35 -3.60 8.95
CA GLU A 11 16.25 -2.14 8.83
C GLU A 11 16.33 -1.46 10.21
N VAL A 12 15.48 -1.92 11.14
CA VAL A 12 15.43 -1.39 12.51
C VAL A 12 16.74 -1.60 13.26
N GLY A 13 17.36 -2.77 13.09
CA GLY A 13 18.66 -3.07 13.69
C GLY A 13 19.73 -2.07 13.25
N HIS A 14 19.88 -1.86 11.94
CA HIS A 14 20.86 -0.94 11.38
C HIS A 14 20.56 0.53 11.75
N MET A 15 19.29 0.94 11.69
CA MET A 15 18.89 2.30 12.06
C MET A 15 19.15 2.59 13.55
N THR A 16 18.83 1.65 14.44
CA THR A 16 19.05 1.79 15.89
C THR A 16 20.53 1.87 16.22
N ILE A 17 21.37 1.02 15.59
CA ILE A 17 22.83 1.06 15.76
C ILE A 17 23.39 2.39 15.22
N GLY A 18 22.98 2.78 14.00
CA GLY A 18 23.44 4.01 13.36
C GLY A 18 23.01 5.29 14.07
N ALA A 19 21.86 5.28 14.75
CA ALA A 19 21.36 6.43 15.51
C ALA A 19 21.86 6.47 16.97
N GLY A 20 22.40 5.37 17.49
CA GLY A 20 22.77 5.24 18.90
C GLY A 20 21.60 5.35 19.88
N ARG A 21 20.36 5.27 19.39
CA ARG A 21 19.11 5.38 20.17
C ARG A 21 17.98 4.60 19.49
N LEU A 22 16.96 4.25 20.29
CA LEU A 22 15.73 3.66 19.74
C LEU A 22 15.03 4.67 18.83
N LEU A 23 14.73 4.24 17.60
CA LEU A 23 13.90 4.99 16.66
C LEU A 23 12.53 4.33 16.59
N LYS A 24 11.47 5.14 16.45
CA LYS A 24 10.14 4.61 16.16
C LYS A 24 10.18 3.92 14.81
N GLN A 25 9.65 2.70 14.76
CA GLN A 25 9.52 1.94 13.51
C GLN A 25 8.42 2.54 12.62
N SER A 26 8.48 2.27 11.33
CA SER A 26 7.51 2.76 10.34
C SER A 26 6.07 2.41 10.72
N GLU A 27 5.84 1.19 11.17
CA GLU A 27 4.54 0.73 11.70
C GLU A 27 4.02 1.63 12.84
N MET A 28 4.89 1.95 13.82
CA MET A 28 4.49 2.81 14.95
C MET A 28 4.14 4.22 14.50
N LEU A 29 4.90 4.78 13.56
CA LEU A 29 4.64 6.11 13.02
C LEU A 29 3.28 6.15 12.31
N VAL A 30 2.97 5.09 11.54
CA VAL A 30 1.67 4.95 10.85
C VAL A 30 0.54 4.80 11.85
N ASN A 31 0.70 3.94 12.86
CA ASN A 31 -0.30 3.77 13.92
C ASN A 31 -0.56 5.05 14.71
N ASP A 32 0.50 5.82 15.02
CA ASP A 32 0.35 7.11 15.72
C ASP A 32 -0.40 8.11 14.82
N PHE A 33 -0.03 8.23 13.55
CA PHE A 33 -0.72 9.08 12.58
C PHE A 33 -2.20 8.70 12.42
N LEU A 34 -2.51 7.41 12.29
CA LEU A 34 -3.90 6.97 12.10
C LEU A 34 -4.78 7.17 13.34
N LYS A 35 -4.19 7.23 14.54
CA LYS A 35 -4.90 7.58 15.79
C LYS A 35 -5.13 9.08 15.92
N GLU A 36 -4.17 9.88 15.54
CA GLU A 36 -4.18 11.33 15.64
C GLU A 36 -3.53 11.96 14.40
N PRO A 37 -4.28 12.06 13.28
CA PRO A 37 -3.76 12.62 12.03
C PRO A 37 -3.35 14.09 12.22
N ASP A 38 -2.16 14.46 11.73
CA ASP A 38 -1.72 15.85 11.71
C ASP A 38 -2.48 16.61 10.61
N MET A 39 -3.56 17.28 11.02
CA MET A 39 -4.43 18.06 10.13
C MET A 39 -3.78 19.35 9.61
N GLU A 40 -2.63 19.77 10.17
CA GLU A 40 -1.86 20.93 9.71
C GLU A 40 -0.81 20.55 8.66
N ASN A 41 -0.54 19.25 8.49
CA ASN A 41 0.39 18.75 7.48
C ASN A 41 -0.09 19.12 6.06
N ALA A 42 0.75 19.80 5.29
CA ALA A 42 0.41 20.27 3.95
C ALA A 42 -0.05 19.15 2.99
N ASN A 43 0.46 17.92 3.14
CA ASN A 43 0.05 16.79 2.31
C ASN A 43 -1.29 16.20 2.77
N VAL A 44 -1.62 16.25 4.06
CA VAL A 44 -2.96 15.90 4.57
C VAL A 44 -3.97 16.92 4.05
N ILE A 45 -3.70 18.21 4.16
CA ILE A 45 -4.54 19.27 3.59
C ILE A 45 -4.76 19.03 2.10
N LYS A 46 -3.69 18.76 1.35
CA LYS A 46 -3.77 18.46 -0.09
C LYS A 46 -4.63 17.23 -0.40
N LEU A 47 -4.55 16.18 0.42
CA LEU A 47 -5.42 15.01 0.27
C LEU A 47 -6.89 15.42 0.43
N LEU A 48 -7.22 16.14 1.49
CA LEU A 48 -8.58 16.56 1.82
C LEU A 48 -9.18 17.56 0.82
N GLU A 49 -8.37 18.44 0.22
CA GLU A 49 -8.79 19.36 -0.85
C GLU A 49 -9.23 18.61 -2.12
N ASN A 50 -8.85 17.36 -2.28
CA ASN A 50 -9.18 16.53 -3.47
C ASN A 50 -10.24 15.46 -3.17
N LYS A 51 -11.03 15.57 -2.13
CA LYS A 51 -12.02 14.58 -1.67
C LYS A 51 -13.12 14.21 -2.68
N ASP A 52 -13.33 15.03 -3.70
CA ASP A 52 -14.33 14.78 -4.75
C ASP A 52 -13.82 13.83 -5.85
N LYS A 53 -12.53 13.52 -5.87
CA LYS A 53 -11.90 12.58 -6.80
C LYS A 53 -12.09 11.14 -6.36
N ASP A 54 -11.94 10.22 -7.30
CA ASP A 54 -11.82 8.80 -6.99
C ASP A 54 -10.50 8.55 -6.25
N ILE A 55 -10.55 7.83 -5.12
CA ILE A 55 -9.36 7.45 -4.34
C ILE A 55 -9.22 5.93 -4.29
N HIS A 56 -8.04 5.46 -4.67
CA HIS A 56 -7.67 4.07 -4.73
C HIS A 56 -6.73 3.71 -3.57
N ILE A 57 -7.26 2.96 -2.60
CA ILE A 57 -6.48 2.44 -1.46
C ILE A 57 -5.84 1.13 -1.89
N MET A 58 -4.52 1.07 -1.94
CA MET A 58 -3.81 -0.11 -2.42
C MET A 58 -2.61 -0.47 -1.54
N GLY A 59 -2.42 -1.76 -1.32
CA GLY A 59 -1.34 -2.30 -0.50
C GLY A 59 -1.60 -3.72 0.00
N LEU A 60 -0.67 -4.24 0.81
CA LEU A 60 -0.72 -5.58 1.37
C LEU A 60 -1.78 -5.67 2.47
N CYS A 61 -2.85 -6.42 2.21
CA CYS A 61 -3.99 -6.55 3.10
C CYS A 61 -3.86 -7.82 3.95
N SER A 62 -3.18 -7.71 5.10
CA SER A 62 -2.97 -8.80 6.05
C SER A 62 -2.72 -8.26 7.46
N ASP A 63 -2.62 -9.14 8.46
CA ASP A 63 -2.24 -8.79 9.83
C ASP A 63 -0.76 -9.07 10.15
N GLY A 64 0.06 -9.30 9.12
CA GLY A 64 1.49 -9.57 9.27
C GLY A 64 2.31 -8.37 9.76
N ASN A 65 1.83 -7.14 9.56
CA ASN A 65 2.43 -5.88 10.03
C ASN A 65 3.91 -5.70 9.66
N ILE A 66 4.34 -6.32 8.55
CA ILE A 66 5.71 -6.18 8.03
C ILE A 66 5.79 -5.06 6.98
N HIS A 67 4.79 -4.99 6.09
CA HIS A 67 4.71 -3.99 5.03
C HIS A 67 3.50 -3.07 5.20
N ALA A 68 2.39 -3.60 5.66
CA ALA A 68 1.14 -2.91 5.99
C ALA A 68 0.34 -3.77 6.98
N GLY A 69 -0.67 -3.19 7.62
CA GLY A 69 -1.65 -3.87 8.45
C GLY A 69 -3.07 -3.68 7.95
N VAL A 70 -3.92 -4.71 8.01
CA VAL A 70 -5.34 -4.57 7.64
C VAL A 70 -6.05 -3.53 8.49
N ASP A 71 -5.69 -3.40 9.76
CA ASP A 71 -6.23 -2.38 10.67
C ASP A 71 -5.89 -0.95 10.21
N ASP A 72 -4.74 -0.77 9.53
CA ASP A 72 -4.35 0.51 8.91
C ASP A 72 -5.29 0.86 7.76
N PHE A 73 -5.71 -0.13 6.95
CA PHE A 73 -6.71 0.07 5.89
C PHE A 73 -8.05 0.51 6.47
N LEU A 74 -8.51 -0.15 7.53
CA LEU A 74 -9.78 0.19 8.19
C LEU A 74 -9.73 1.60 8.79
N SER A 75 -8.62 1.96 9.42
CA SER A 75 -8.42 3.27 10.02
C SER A 75 -8.32 4.38 8.97
N MET A 76 -7.56 4.16 7.88
CA MET A 76 -7.48 5.10 6.76
C MET A 76 -8.83 5.26 6.07
N TYR A 77 -9.57 4.18 5.86
CA TYR A 77 -10.91 4.25 5.28
C TYR A 77 -11.85 5.11 6.14
N LYS A 78 -11.87 4.90 7.47
CA LYS A 78 -12.65 5.74 8.40
C LYS A 78 -12.24 7.19 8.32
N PHE A 79 -10.93 7.47 8.35
CA PHE A 79 -10.41 8.82 8.19
C PHE A 79 -10.93 9.49 6.91
N LEU A 80 -10.93 8.78 5.79
CA LEU A 80 -11.42 9.31 4.51
C LEU A 80 -12.94 9.57 4.55
N ILE A 81 -13.73 8.65 5.08
CA ILE A 81 -15.19 8.80 5.23
C ILE A 81 -15.51 10.01 6.13
N ASP A 82 -14.87 10.13 7.28
CA ASP A 82 -15.09 11.21 8.24
C ASP A 82 -14.74 12.58 7.64
N ASN A 83 -13.87 12.61 6.62
CA ASN A 83 -13.49 13.81 5.88
C ASN A 83 -14.24 14.00 4.55
N GLY A 84 -15.28 13.20 4.30
CA GLY A 84 -16.23 13.40 3.21
C GLY A 84 -15.87 12.77 1.86
N PHE A 85 -14.96 11.80 1.82
CA PHE A 85 -14.73 11.00 0.62
C PHE A 85 -15.90 10.04 0.38
N THR A 86 -16.38 9.97 -0.86
CA THR A 86 -17.53 9.13 -1.25
C THR A 86 -17.21 8.16 -2.39
N LYS A 87 -16.01 8.22 -2.96
CA LYS A 87 -15.56 7.40 -4.09
C LYS A 87 -14.27 6.69 -3.70
N ILE A 88 -14.39 5.61 -2.93
CA ILE A 88 -13.25 4.87 -2.36
C ILE A 88 -13.17 3.48 -2.99
N HIS A 89 -12.01 3.13 -3.52
CA HIS A 89 -11.76 1.92 -4.30
C HIS A 89 -10.59 1.14 -3.72
N PHE A 90 -10.81 -0.14 -3.40
CA PHE A 90 -9.78 -0.97 -2.81
C PHE A 90 -9.10 -1.88 -3.84
N HIS A 91 -7.78 -1.87 -3.88
CA HIS A 91 -6.92 -2.79 -4.61
C HIS A 91 -6.12 -3.61 -3.61
N LEU A 92 -6.62 -4.79 -3.28
CA LEU A 92 -6.08 -5.60 -2.20
C LEU A 92 -4.98 -6.55 -2.69
N ILE A 93 -3.82 -6.47 -2.05
CA ILE A 93 -2.72 -7.40 -2.29
C ILE A 93 -2.77 -8.47 -1.22
N THR A 94 -2.83 -9.75 -1.62
CA THR A 94 -2.84 -10.89 -0.70
C THR A 94 -1.43 -11.29 -0.31
N ASP A 95 -1.26 -11.80 0.92
CA ASP A 95 0.04 -12.03 1.55
C ASP A 95 0.56 -13.46 1.37
N GLY A 96 0.25 -14.37 2.27
CA GLY A 96 0.67 -15.76 2.25
C GLY A 96 2.16 -16.01 2.51
N ARG A 97 2.90 -14.97 2.95
CA ARG A 97 4.33 -15.05 3.28
C ARG A 97 4.63 -14.59 4.70
N ASP A 98 4.03 -13.48 5.12
CA ASP A 98 4.16 -12.93 6.47
C ASP A 98 2.98 -13.40 7.35
N THR A 99 1.99 -14.06 6.75
CA THR A 99 0.81 -14.67 7.37
C THR A 99 0.57 -16.08 6.85
N GLY A 100 -0.54 -16.73 7.28
CA GLY A 100 -0.96 -18.02 6.75
C GLY A 100 -1.19 -17.98 5.23
N VAL A 101 -0.95 -19.09 4.59
CA VAL A 101 -0.94 -19.17 3.12
C VAL A 101 -2.33 -19.21 2.48
N HIS A 102 -3.40 -19.29 3.29
CA HIS A 102 -4.81 -19.32 2.88
C HIS A 102 -5.69 -18.41 3.75
N ASP A 103 -5.14 -17.28 4.19
CA ASP A 103 -5.83 -16.34 5.09
C ASP A 103 -6.47 -15.15 4.38
N ALA A 104 -6.30 -15.02 3.06
CA ALA A 104 -6.73 -13.84 2.31
C ALA A 104 -8.19 -13.48 2.54
N MET A 105 -9.10 -14.47 2.56
CA MET A 105 -10.54 -14.21 2.74
C MET A 105 -10.87 -13.60 4.10
N LYS A 106 -10.09 -13.91 5.16
CA LYS A 106 -10.25 -13.27 6.48
C LYS A 106 -10.12 -11.75 6.36
N TYR A 107 -9.08 -11.27 5.72
CA TYR A 107 -8.79 -9.83 5.59
C TYR A 107 -9.68 -9.15 4.56
N ILE A 108 -9.97 -9.82 3.43
CA ILE A 108 -10.89 -9.32 2.40
C ILE A 108 -12.29 -9.10 3.02
N ASN A 109 -12.75 -10.01 3.87
CA ASN A 109 -14.06 -9.86 4.53
C ASN A 109 -14.07 -8.66 5.48
N MET A 110 -13.01 -8.39 6.24
CA MET A 110 -12.93 -7.19 7.08
C MET A 110 -13.12 -5.90 6.25
N ILE A 111 -12.51 -5.83 5.06
CA ILE A 111 -12.70 -4.68 4.15
C ILE A 111 -14.13 -4.64 3.59
N LYS A 112 -14.70 -5.79 3.22
CA LYS A 112 -16.08 -5.85 2.74
C LYS A 112 -17.08 -5.45 3.82
N ASP A 113 -16.88 -5.88 5.06
CA ASP A 113 -17.76 -5.57 6.18
C ASP A 113 -17.80 -4.07 6.45
N ILE A 114 -16.64 -3.38 6.45
CA ILE A 114 -16.62 -1.92 6.65
C ILE A 114 -17.24 -1.16 5.46
N ILE A 115 -17.08 -1.64 4.21
CA ILE A 115 -17.75 -1.07 3.04
C ILE A 115 -19.27 -1.22 3.19
N ILE A 116 -19.76 -2.36 3.67
CA ILE A 116 -21.19 -2.59 3.92
C ILE A 116 -21.69 -1.69 5.05
N GLU A 117 -20.94 -1.56 6.14
CA GLU A 117 -21.30 -0.73 7.30
C GLU A 117 -21.51 0.74 6.90
N TYR A 118 -20.61 1.31 6.10
CA TYR A 118 -20.67 2.72 5.71
C TYR A 118 -21.40 2.97 4.37
N GLY A 119 -21.65 1.94 3.58
CA GLY A 119 -22.34 2.04 2.29
C GLY A 119 -21.52 2.76 1.20
N VAL A 120 -20.19 2.90 1.36
CA VAL A 120 -19.31 3.63 0.45
C VAL A 120 -18.14 2.78 0.04
N GLY A 121 -17.82 2.78 -1.27
CA GLY A 121 -16.63 2.11 -1.82
C GLY A 121 -16.92 0.70 -2.35
N ASP A 122 -15.88 0.11 -2.95
CA ASP A 122 -15.90 -1.24 -3.50
C ASP A 122 -14.50 -1.87 -3.49
N VAL A 123 -14.44 -3.20 -3.56
CA VAL A 123 -13.22 -3.93 -3.84
C VAL A 123 -13.09 -4.07 -5.35
N VAL A 124 -12.11 -3.37 -5.93
CA VAL A 124 -11.89 -3.32 -7.39
C VAL A 124 -11.03 -4.47 -7.86
N SER A 125 -9.95 -4.77 -7.14
CA SER A 125 -9.02 -5.80 -7.58
C SER A 125 -8.36 -6.55 -6.42
N ILE A 126 -7.96 -7.79 -6.70
CA ILE A 126 -7.21 -8.65 -5.79
C ILE A 126 -6.07 -9.29 -6.56
N CYS A 127 -4.88 -9.33 -5.96
CA CYS A 127 -3.69 -9.92 -6.56
C CYS A 127 -2.68 -10.35 -5.50
N GLY A 128 -2.02 -11.48 -5.69
CA GLY A 128 -0.95 -11.93 -4.81
C GLY A 128 0.28 -11.02 -4.84
N ARG A 129 0.95 -10.90 -3.70
CA ARG A 129 2.16 -10.07 -3.55
C ARG A 129 3.30 -10.48 -4.48
N TYR A 130 3.32 -11.69 -4.96
CA TYR A 130 4.28 -12.18 -5.96
C TYR A 130 4.30 -11.29 -7.20
N TYR A 131 3.14 -10.80 -7.64
CA TYR A 131 3.00 -9.90 -8.78
C TYR A 131 3.11 -8.44 -8.36
N ALA A 132 2.37 -8.05 -7.32
CA ALA A 132 2.17 -6.65 -6.94
C ALA A 132 3.36 -6.04 -6.21
N MET A 133 4.23 -6.85 -5.61
CA MET A 133 5.30 -6.40 -4.73
C MET A 133 6.67 -6.96 -5.16
N ASP A 134 6.88 -7.14 -6.46
CA ASP A 134 8.19 -7.48 -7.01
C ASP A 134 9.19 -6.33 -6.78
N ARG A 135 10.45 -6.67 -6.53
CA ARG A 135 11.56 -5.71 -6.30
C ARG A 135 12.83 -6.06 -7.06
N ASP A 136 12.78 -7.13 -7.86
CA ASP A 136 13.94 -7.73 -8.52
C ASP A 136 13.85 -7.59 -10.04
N GLU A 137 13.07 -6.56 -10.52
CA GLU A 137 12.88 -6.20 -11.92
C GLU A 137 12.28 -7.33 -12.80
N ASN A 138 11.46 -8.20 -12.17
CA ASN A 138 10.63 -9.12 -12.92
C ASN A 138 9.43 -8.36 -13.50
N TRP A 139 9.68 -7.63 -14.58
CA TRP A 139 8.73 -6.68 -15.16
C TRP A 139 7.41 -7.30 -15.60
N ASP A 140 7.40 -8.58 -15.99
CA ASP A 140 6.19 -9.34 -16.29
C ASP A 140 5.24 -9.42 -15.09
N ARG A 141 5.77 -9.55 -13.87
CA ARG A 141 4.99 -9.58 -12.63
C ARG A 141 4.44 -8.21 -12.31
N THR A 142 5.28 -7.19 -12.28
CA THR A 142 4.86 -5.81 -12.01
C THR A 142 3.85 -5.34 -13.05
N LYS A 143 4.08 -5.69 -14.33
CA LYS A 143 3.15 -5.38 -15.42
C LYS A 143 1.80 -6.05 -15.26
N ALA A 144 1.75 -7.30 -14.81
CA ALA A 144 0.49 -8.00 -14.57
C ALA A 144 -0.36 -7.28 -13.51
N TYR A 145 0.27 -6.75 -12.45
CA TYR A 145 -0.42 -5.95 -11.45
C TYR A 145 -0.79 -4.56 -11.97
N TYR A 146 0.10 -3.88 -12.69
CA TYR A 146 -0.20 -2.60 -13.34
C TYR A 146 -1.39 -2.71 -14.30
N ASP A 147 -1.37 -3.69 -15.19
CA ASP A 147 -2.47 -3.97 -16.13
C ASP A 147 -3.78 -4.28 -15.42
N LEU A 148 -3.74 -4.86 -14.22
CA LEU A 148 -4.92 -5.10 -13.39
C LEU A 148 -5.49 -3.78 -12.86
N VAL A 149 -4.67 -2.96 -12.19
CA VAL A 149 -5.16 -1.79 -11.44
C VAL A 149 -5.46 -0.60 -12.33
N VAL A 150 -4.75 -0.45 -13.47
CA VAL A 150 -4.94 0.63 -14.46
C VAL A 150 -5.80 0.13 -15.62
N GLY A 151 -5.42 -0.98 -16.23
CA GLY A 151 -6.05 -1.50 -17.45
C GLY A 151 -7.27 -2.38 -17.22
N GLY A 152 -7.59 -2.75 -15.98
CA GLY A 152 -8.68 -3.67 -15.66
C GLY A 152 -8.50 -5.09 -16.22
N LYS A 153 -7.25 -5.50 -16.49
CA LYS A 153 -6.94 -6.80 -17.07
C LYS A 153 -6.70 -7.84 -15.97
N GLY A 154 -7.59 -8.78 -15.85
CA GLY A 154 -7.51 -9.86 -14.87
C GLY A 154 -8.62 -10.88 -15.08
N LEU A 155 -8.60 -11.93 -14.24
CA LEU A 155 -9.72 -12.86 -14.18
C LEU A 155 -10.95 -12.09 -13.63
N SER A 156 -11.98 -11.96 -14.44
CA SER A 156 -13.21 -11.30 -13.99
C SER A 156 -13.92 -12.13 -12.93
N SER A 157 -14.25 -11.51 -11.80
CA SER A 157 -14.93 -12.18 -10.69
C SER A 157 -16.09 -11.36 -10.16
N ILE A 158 -17.29 -11.96 -10.19
CA ILE A 158 -18.47 -11.44 -9.49
C ILE A 158 -18.51 -11.94 -8.04
N ASN A 159 -17.89 -13.09 -7.78
CA ASN A 159 -17.81 -13.71 -6.45
C ASN A 159 -16.33 -13.93 -6.06
N ILE A 160 -15.83 -13.03 -5.22
CA ILE A 160 -14.45 -13.03 -4.75
C ILE A 160 -14.09 -14.35 -4.06
N GLU A 161 -14.93 -14.81 -3.12
CA GLU A 161 -14.69 -16.02 -2.35
C GLU A 161 -14.55 -17.25 -3.25
N LYS A 162 -15.44 -17.40 -4.25
CA LYS A 162 -15.35 -18.49 -5.21
C LYS A 162 -14.06 -18.45 -6.01
N SER A 163 -13.59 -17.26 -6.38
CA SER A 163 -12.35 -17.11 -7.16
C SER A 163 -11.11 -17.44 -6.34
N ILE A 164 -11.08 -17.03 -5.07
CA ILE A 164 -10.00 -17.36 -4.13
C ILE A 164 -9.98 -18.86 -3.85
N ASN A 165 -11.13 -19.46 -3.51
CA ASN A 165 -11.24 -20.89 -3.25
C ASN A 165 -10.82 -21.73 -4.48
N SER A 166 -11.20 -21.30 -5.70
CA SER A 166 -10.76 -21.94 -6.94
C SER A 166 -9.23 -21.86 -7.15
N SER A 167 -8.56 -20.84 -6.60
CA SER A 167 -7.11 -20.76 -6.60
C SER A 167 -6.52 -21.78 -5.63
N TYR A 168 -7.06 -21.90 -4.43
CA TYR A 168 -6.62 -22.86 -3.41
C TYR A 168 -6.80 -24.31 -3.87
N GLU A 169 -7.92 -24.64 -4.50
CA GLU A 169 -8.17 -25.98 -5.11
C GLU A 169 -7.12 -26.36 -6.15
N LYS A 170 -6.48 -25.37 -6.79
CA LYS A 170 -5.37 -25.57 -7.75
C LYS A 170 -3.98 -25.54 -7.10
N GLY A 171 -3.91 -25.50 -5.77
CA GLY A 171 -2.67 -25.40 -5.02
C GLY A 171 -1.99 -24.02 -5.08
N ILE A 172 -2.72 -22.97 -5.51
CA ILE A 172 -2.21 -21.60 -5.55
C ILE A 172 -2.53 -20.94 -4.20
N THR A 173 -1.50 -20.56 -3.47
CA THR A 173 -1.61 -19.88 -2.17
C THR A 173 -1.78 -18.36 -2.34
N ASP A 174 -2.06 -17.66 -1.25
CA ASP A 174 -2.28 -16.21 -1.22
C ASP A 174 -1.18 -15.41 -1.92
N GLU A 175 0.08 -15.79 -1.71
CA GLU A 175 1.23 -15.12 -2.34
C GLU A 175 1.14 -15.10 -3.87
N PHE A 176 0.57 -16.15 -4.46
CA PHE A 176 0.57 -16.39 -5.92
C PHE A 176 -0.80 -16.22 -6.57
N ILE A 177 -1.79 -15.68 -5.87
CA ILE A 177 -3.11 -15.39 -6.47
C ILE A 177 -2.93 -14.50 -7.69
N LYS A 178 -3.39 -14.99 -8.84
CA LYS A 178 -3.32 -14.26 -10.11
C LYS A 178 -4.24 -13.03 -10.08
N PRO A 179 -3.95 -12.00 -10.91
CA PRO A 179 -4.77 -10.81 -11.01
C PRO A 179 -6.26 -11.10 -11.19
N ILE A 180 -7.10 -10.62 -10.26
CA ILE A 180 -8.56 -10.75 -10.26
C ILE A 180 -9.16 -9.36 -10.31
N ILE A 181 -10.01 -9.08 -11.30
CA ILE A 181 -10.79 -7.83 -11.39
C ILE A 181 -12.21 -8.08 -10.89
N CYS A 182 -12.67 -7.27 -9.95
CA CYS A 182 -13.96 -7.40 -9.28
C CYS A 182 -14.92 -6.26 -9.63
N SER A 183 -14.41 -5.11 -10.08
CA SER A 183 -15.18 -3.92 -10.42
C SER A 183 -14.51 -3.18 -11.59
N LYS A 184 -15.25 -2.24 -12.22
CA LYS A 184 -14.76 -1.41 -13.34
C LYS A 184 -14.03 -0.15 -12.91
N ASN A 185 -13.99 0.13 -11.60
CA ASN A 185 -13.43 1.36 -11.04
C ASN A 185 -11.90 1.27 -10.95
N THR A 186 -11.23 1.12 -12.09
CA THR A 186 -9.77 1.11 -12.19
C THR A 186 -9.18 2.51 -12.13
N ILE A 187 -7.89 2.60 -11.80
CA ILE A 187 -7.16 3.86 -11.68
C ILE A 187 -7.11 4.57 -13.04
N LYS A 188 -7.44 5.85 -13.06
CA LYS A 188 -7.38 6.73 -14.22
C LYS A 188 -6.52 7.95 -13.94
N ASN A 189 -6.07 8.59 -15.02
CA ASN A 189 -5.37 9.87 -14.89
C ASN A 189 -6.26 10.89 -14.14
N GLY A 190 -5.71 11.50 -13.10
CA GLY A 190 -6.40 12.47 -12.26
C GLY A 190 -6.94 11.92 -10.95
N ASP A 191 -7.00 10.60 -10.78
CA ASP A 191 -7.40 9.96 -9.53
C ASP A 191 -6.33 10.11 -8.43
N ILE A 192 -6.70 9.72 -7.21
CA ILE A 192 -5.81 9.65 -6.07
C ILE A 192 -5.44 8.19 -5.79
N ILE A 193 -4.19 7.94 -5.53
CA ILE A 193 -3.69 6.67 -5.01
C ILE A 193 -3.23 6.89 -3.57
N MET A 194 -3.77 6.12 -2.62
CA MET A 194 -3.23 5.97 -1.28
C MET A 194 -2.51 4.63 -1.18
N TRP A 195 -1.19 4.68 -1.16
CA TRP A 195 -0.34 3.51 -0.97
C TRP A 195 -0.16 3.21 0.51
N MET A 196 -0.63 2.04 0.94
CA MET A 196 -0.71 1.66 2.34
C MET A 196 0.57 1.07 2.92
N ASN A 197 1.44 0.49 2.07
CA ASN A 197 2.65 -0.12 2.59
C ASN A 197 3.64 0.94 3.07
N TYR A 198 4.08 0.83 4.30
CA TYR A 198 5.05 1.75 4.91
C TYR A 198 6.52 1.36 4.65
N ARG A 199 6.80 0.15 4.14
CA ARG A 199 8.14 -0.23 3.67
C ARG A 199 8.30 0.06 2.19
N ALA A 200 9.39 0.77 1.87
CA ALA A 200 9.63 1.29 0.53
C ALA A 200 10.11 0.25 -0.49
N ASP A 201 10.83 -0.79 -0.04
CA ASP A 201 11.58 -1.71 -0.91
C ASP A 201 10.73 -2.39 -1.99
N ARG A 202 9.48 -2.71 -1.68
CA ARG A 202 8.55 -3.39 -2.59
C ARG A 202 7.49 -2.49 -3.23
N ALA A 203 7.56 -1.18 -2.96
CA ALA A 203 6.69 -0.17 -3.57
C ALA A 203 7.28 0.43 -4.85
N LYS A 204 8.61 0.43 -4.97
CA LYS A 204 9.35 1.20 -5.97
C LYS A 204 8.94 0.89 -7.40
N GLN A 205 8.86 -0.37 -7.79
CA GLN A 205 8.58 -0.75 -9.17
C GLN A 205 7.18 -0.31 -9.59
N ILE A 206 6.16 -0.68 -8.82
CA ILE A 206 4.77 -0.33 -9.18
C ILE A 206 4.50 1.17 -9.10
N LEU A 207 4.98 1.87 -8.07
CA LEU A 207 4.77 3.31 -7.99
C LEU A 207 5.60 4.07 -9.03
N SER A 208 6.80 3.59 -9.39
CA SER A 208 7.57 4.19 -10.49
C SER A 208 6.83 4.08 -11.82
N SER A 209 6.18 2.96 -12.12
CA SER A 209 5.41 2.79 -13.36
C SER A 209 4.21 3.75 -13.46
N ILE A 210 3.72 4.26 -12.33
CA ILE A 210 2.61 5.23 -12.28
C ILE A 210 3.13 6.67 -12.22
N VAL A 211 4.00 6.98 -11.25
CA VAL A 211 4.50 8.36 -11.01
C VAL A 211 5.45 8.81 -12.11
N ASN A 212 6.33 7.92 -12.55
CA ASN A 212 7.33 8.20 -13.58
C ASN A 212 6.89 7.71 -14.98
N TRP A 213 5.61 7.62 -15.23
CA TRP A 213 4.99 7.03 -16.42
C TRP A 213 5.69 7.41 -17.74
N SER A 214 6.18 8.64 -17.87
CA SER A 214 6.83 9.15 -19.09
C SER A 214 8.31 8.77 -19.24
N THR A 215 8.95 8.31 -18.17
CA THR A 215 10.39 7.95 -18.13
C THR A 215 10.62 6.52 -17.65
N PHE A 216 9.56 5.82 -17.29
CA PHE A 216 9.62 4.43 -16.89
C PHE A 216 9.87 3.53 -18.09
N ASP A 217 10.85 2.64 -18.00
CA ASP A 217 11.35 1.80 -19.08
C ASP A 217 11.08 0.29 -18.93
N GLY A 218 10.50 -0.13 -17.82
CA GLY A 218 10.21 -1.55 -17.57
C GLY A 218 9.13 -2.15 -18.50
N PHE A 219 8.12 -1.34 -18.85
CA PHE A 219 7.04 -1.70 -19.78
C PHE A 219 6.25 -0.45 -20.18
N SER A 220 5.39 -0.55 -21.21
CA SER A 220 4.54 0.56 -21.65
C SER A 220 3.48 0.91 -20.59
N THR A 221 3.38 2.18 -20.23
CA THR A 221 2.46 2.73 -19.24
C THR A 221 1.50 3.76 -19.83
N GLU A 222 0.37 3.98 -19.17
CA GLU A 222 -0.59 5.03 -19.51
C GLU A 222 -0.11 6.40 -19.00
N ASN A 223 -0.66 7.46 -19.57
CA ASN A 223 -0.42 8.82 -19.09
C ASN A 223 -1.11 9.05 -17.74
N MET A 224 -0.33 9.16 -16.67
CA MET A 224 -0.78 9.37 -15.30
C MET A 224 -0.35 10.72 -14.71
N LYS A 225 -0.18 11.74 -15.59
CA LYS A 225 0.38 13.05 -15.24
C LYS A 225 -0.33 13.75 -14.08
N ASP A 226 -1.65 13.65 -14.04
CA ASP A 226 -2.48 14.38 -13.05
C ASP A 226 -2.86 13.50 -11.85
N THR A 227 -2.40 12.26 -11.80
CA THR A 227 -2.63 11.32 -10.70
C THR A 227 -1.81 11.73 -9.49
N LEU A 228 -2.46 11.80 -8.33
CA LEU A 228 -1.82 12.13 -7.05
C LEU A 228 -1.54 10.85 -6.26
N VAL A 229 -0.28 10.62 -5.91
CA VAL A 229 0.11 9.44 -5.12
C VAL A 229 0.49 9.87 -3.72
N PHE A 230 -0.28 9.41 -2.74
CA PHE A 230 -0.02 9.58 -1.32
C PHE A 230 0.54 8.29 -0.72
N SER A 231 1.41 8.44 0.26
CA SER A 231 1.96 7.35 1.06
C SER A 231 2.17 7.84 2.49
N PHE A 232 2.26 6.94 3.45
CA PHE A 232 2.59 7.34 4.82
C PHE A 232 4.00 7.92 4.90
N LEU A 233 4.97 7.21 4.34
CA LEU A 233 6.39 7.54 4.39
C LEU A 233 6.98 7.64 2.98
N PRO A 234 8.12 8.32 2.78
CA PRO A 234 8.79 8.39 1.49
C PRO A 234 9.16 7.01 0.94
N VAL A 235 8.92 6.79 -0.34
CA VAL A 235 9.24 5.52 -1.02
C VAL A 235 10.64 5.57 -1.64
N ASP A 236 10.92 6.59 -2.43
CA ASP A 236 12.22 6.79 -3.08
C ASP A 236 12.38 8.26 -3.48
N LYS A 237 13.62 8.76 -3.54
CA LYS A 237 13.92 10.13 -3.95
C LYS A 237 13.51 10.43 -5.41
N LYS A 238 13.44 9.40 -6.26
CA LYS A 238 13.06 9.52 -7.67
C LYS A 238 11.56 9.34 -7.91
N ILE A 239 10.80 8.92 -6.89
CA ILE A 239 9.35 8.67 -6.97
C ILE A 239 8.66 9.73 -6.12
N LYS A 240 8.04 10.70 -6.79
CA LYS A 240 7.34 11.79 -6.09
C LYS A 240 6.04 11.28 -5.48
N THR A 241 6.03 11.12 -4.15
CA THR A 241 4.83 10.86 -3.36
C THR A 241 4.56 12.01 -2.40
N TYR A 242 3.28 12.21 -2.06
CA TYR A 242 2.87 13.12 -0.99
C TYR A 242 2.81 12.33 0.32
N ASN A 243 3.80 12.57 1.20
CA ASN A 243 3.93 11.77 2.42
C ASN A 243 3.08 12.38 3.54
N LEU A 244 2.23 11.58 4.17
CA LEU A 244 1.34 12.03 5.24
C LEU A 244 2.08 12.17 6.57
N ILE A 245 3.24 11.53 6.70
CA ILE A 245 4.10 11.58 7.89
C ILE A 245 5.44 12.17 7.47
N GLU A 246 5.92 13.16 8.23
CA GLU A 246 7.25 13.69 7.99
C GLU A 246 8.34 12.67 8.36
N PRO A 247 9.34 12.49 7.51
CA PRO A 247 10.42 11.55 7.80
C PRO A 247 11.21 11.99 9.02
N VAL A 248 11.49 11.06 9.94
CA VAL A 248 12.34 11.32 11.10
C VAL A 248 13.77 11.56 10.63
N VAL A 249 14.24 12.80 10.73
CA VAL A 249 15.64 13.14 10.45
C VAL A 249 16.50 12.72 11.64
N VAL A 250 17.36 11.72 11.43
CA VAL A 250 18.34 11.32 12.44
C VAL A 250 19.48 12.35 12.46
N LYS A 251 19.42 13.30 13.40
CA LYS A 251 20.54 14.18 13.73
C LYS A 251 21.50 13.41 14.64
N ASN A 252 22.82 13.61 14.49
CA ASN A 252 23.87 12.98 15.31
C ASN A 252 23.91 11.44 15.17
N SER A 253 24.13 10.94 13.96
CA SER A 253 24.38 9.51 13.75
C SER A 253 25.76 9.09 14.28
N LEU A 254 25.92 7.79 14.62
CA LEU A 254 27.20 7.23 15.02
C LEU A 254 28.31 7.53 14.00
N GLY A 255 27.99 7.51 12.69
CA GLY A 255 28.92 7.87 11.63
C GLY A 255 29.39 9.32 11.70
N LEU A 256 28.53 10.24 12.12
CA LEU A 256 28.92 11.64 12.33
C LEU A 256 29.86 11.79 13.53
N TYR A 257 29.56 11.12 14.65
CA TYR A 257 30.40 11.10 15.86
C TYR A 257 31.78 10.47 15.64
N LEU A 258 31.87 9.46 14.76
CA LEU A 258 33.13 8.81 14.43
C LEU A 258 33.96 9.58 13.39
N SER A 259 33.37 10.58 12.73
CA SER A 259 34.03 11.44 11.74
C SER A 259 34.61 12.75 12.34
N GLU A 260 34.25 13.07 13.59
CA GLU A 260 34.81 14.14 14.42
C GLU A 260 36.02 13.63 15.24
#